data_7808ce880390fc2532fee8e0657f2837
#
_entry.id   7808ce880390fc2532fee8e0657f2837
#
_cell.length_a   1.000
_cell.length_b   1.000
_cell.length_c   1.000
_cell.angle_alpha   90.00
_cell.angle_beta   90.00
_cell.angle_gamma   90.00
#
_symmetry.space_group_name_H-M   'P 1'
#
loop_
_entity.id
_entity.type
_entity.pdbx_description
1 polymer ?
#
loop_
_entity_poly.entity_id
_entity_poly.type
_entity_poly.pdbx_seq_one_letter_code
_entity_poly.pdbx_strand_id
1 'polypeptide(L)'
;MEALRRRIEKQAMSLTGLALGQLDLESPKGDPGLFGPNSISWRVHGDFPSMLVGGISALMLQLLHPLALAGVWDHSNFRHDLIGRLRRTSQFISGTTFGATEDAHWLIEKVRRIHLQVEGTAPDGRPYAASDPHLLTWVHVAEVSSFLAAHLRYRNPRLSLADQDAYYQEIALIAERLGAQDVPRSRREVAHYLHEMRPQLSCDARSQEVIGILLNAPAPSRLAKPVGKLMLHAGIELLPQWAQQQLGLEQGHWQKRLIRLGVHGTAPVLRWAMRDGSAHRARRRMGIE
;
A
#
# COMPACT_ATOMS: atom_id res chain seq x y z
N MET A 1 -16.84 2.91 -26.42
CA MET A 1 -15.75 2.21 -25.70
C MET A 1 -14.80 3.20 -25.03
N GLU A 2 -14.24 4.18 -25.77
CA GLU A 2 -13.26 5.15 -25.23
C GLU A 2 -13.84 6.03 -24.09
N ALA A 3 -15.07 6.53 -24.22
CA ALA A 3 -15.74 7.33 -23.16
C ALA A 3 -15.90 6.52 -21.86
N LEU A 4 -16.26 5.25 -21.96
CA LEU A 4 -16.35 4.35 -20.80
C LEU A 4 -14.98 4.12 -20.17
N ARG A 5 -13.95 3.85 -20.99
CA ARG A 5 -12.58 3.69 -20.55
C ARG A 5 -12.12 4.89 -19.71
N ARG A 6 -12.24 6.12 -20.30
CA ARG A 6 -11.84 7.37 -19.62
C ARG A 6 -12.61 7.61 -18.32
N ARG A 7 -13.90 7.21 -18.26
CA ARG A 7 -14.68 7.31 -17.03
C ARG A 7 -14.17 6.40 -15.94
N ILE A 8 -13.82 5.14 -16.28
CA ILE A 8 -13.24 4.17 -15.34
C ILE A 8 -11.88 4.69 -14.86
N GLU A 9 -11.01 5.11 -15.78
CA GLU A 9 -9.70 5.66 -15.47
C GLU A 9 -9.79 6.85 -14.52
N LYS A 10 -10.65 7.83 -14.80
CA LYS A 10 -10.87 9.00 -13.94
C LYS A 10 -11.28 8.60 -12.52
N GLN A 11 -12.16 7.61 -12.37
CA GLN A 11 -12.58 7.12 -11.07
C GLN A 11 -11.45 6.38 -10.34
N ALA A 12 -10.69 5.54 -11.04
CA ALA A 12 -9.54 4.84 -10.46
C ALA A 12 -8.44 5.84 -10.03
N MET A 13 -8.10 6.79 -10.89
CA MET A 13 -7.12 7.83 -10.59
C MET A 13 -7.54 8.73 -9.43
N SER A 14 -8.84 8.95 -9.22
CA SER A 14 -9.32 9.74 -8.09
C SER A 14 -8.99 9.12 -6.71
N LEU A 15 -8.64 7.85 -6.66
CA LEU A 15 -8.20 7.15 -5.45
C LEU A 15 -6.67 7.16 -5.27
N THR A 16 -5.92 7.60 -6.27
CA THR A 16 -4.46 7.59 -6.26
C THR A 16 -3.88 8.94 -5.83
N GLY A 17 -2.59 8.96 -5.52
CA GLY A 17 -1.83 10.17 -5.23
C GLY A 17 -1.76 11.16 -6.40
N LEU A 18 -1.95 10.70 -7.64
CA LEU A 18 -2.03 11.56 -8.83
C LEU A 18 -3.18 12.58 -8.75
N ALA A 19 -4.24 12.26 -8.01
CA ALA A 19 -5.35 13.21 -7.78
C ALA A 19 -4.93 14.47 -7.01
N LEU A 20 -3.77 14.47 -6.33
CA LEU A 20 -3.24 15.62 -5.60
C LEU A 20 -2.49 16.61 -6.50
N GLY A 21 -2.10 16.20 -7.71
CA GLY A 21 -1.47 17.07 -8.72
C GLY A 21 -0.10 17.66 -8.32
N GLN A 22 0.58 17.08 -7.33
CA GLN A 22 1.81 17.65 -6.74
C GLN A 22 3.11 17.05 -7.32
N LEU A 23 3.02 16.00 -8.13
CA LEU A 23 4.17 15.31 -8.71
C LEU A 23 4.08 15.27 -10.22
N ASP A 24 5.13 15.68 -10.89
CA ASP A 24 5.33 15.46 -12.32
C ASP A 24 6.17 14.18 -12.52
N LEU A 25 5.51 13.08 -12.86
CA LEU A 25 6.18 11.81 -13.10
C LEU A 25 6.78 11.68 -14.50
N GLU A 26 6.63 12.71 -15.36
CA GLU A 26 7.12 12.70 -16.73
C GLU A 26 8.40 13.52 -16.95
N SER A 27 8.84 14.24 -15.92
CA SER A 27 10.05 15.08 -15.94
C SER A 27 10.96 14.77 -14.74
N PRO A 28 12.27 15.06 -14.85
CA PRO A 28 12.99 15.35 -16.09
C PRO A 28 13.17 14.08 -16.94
N LYS A 29 13.19 14.25 -18.28
CA LYS A 29 13.33 13.11 -19.19
C LYS A 29 14.63 12.34 -18.94
N GLY A 30 14.52 11.00 -18.95
CA GLY A 30 15.65 10.09 -18.77
C GLY A 30 16.05 9.81 -17.30
N ASP A 31 15.47 10.49 -16.31
CA ASP A 31 15.76 10.22 -14.90
C ASP A 31 15.13 8.87 -14.47
N PRO A 32 15.94 7.87 -14.03
CA PRO A 32 15.42 6.55 -13.65
C PRO A 32 14.66 6.53 -12.31
N GLY A 33 14.75 7.58 -11.51
CA GLY A 33 14.31 7.56 -10.13
C GLY A 33 15.20 6.67 -9.25
N LEU A 34 14.67 6.22 -8.10
CA LEU A 34 15.46 5.43 -7.15
C LEU A 34 15.75 4.00 -7.64
N PHE A 35 14.90 3.42 -8.48
CA PHE A 35 14.97 1.99 -8.82
C PHE A 35 15.16 1.74 -10.31
N GLY A 36 14.67 2.63 -11.15
CA GLY A 36 14.70 2.48 -12.61
C GLY A 36 13.67 1.47 -13.17
N PRO A 37 13.48 1.49 -14.49
CA PRO A 37 12.37 0.79 -15.15
C PRO A 37 12.51 -0.75 -15.18
N ASN A 38 13.71 -1.28 -14.94
CA ASN A 38 13.98 -2.72 -14.92
C ASN A 38 13.86 -3.33 -13.53
N SER A 39 13.61 -2.53 -12.50
CA SER A 39 13.49 -3.00 -11.12
C SER A 39 12.24 -3.86 -10.91
N ILE A 40 12.32 -4.74 -9.92
CA ILE A 40 11.18 -5.53 -9.49
C ILE A 40 10.15 -4.63 -8.79
N SER A 41 10.59 -3.60 -8.10
CA SER A 41 9.72 -2.60 -7.48
C SER A 41 8.79 -1.92 -8.50
N TRP A 42 9.29 -1.53 -9.67
CA TRP A 42 8.43 -1.00 -10.75
C TRP A 42 7.44 -2.05 -11.25
N ARG A 43 7.88 -3.30 -11.35
CA ARG A 43 7.03 -4.41 -11.80
C ARG A 43 5.90 -4.71 -10.83
N VAL A 44 6.19 -4.75 -9.53
CA VAL A 44 5.20 -5.02 -8.48
C VAL A 44 4.22 -3.86 -8.32
N HIS A 45 4.74 -2.63 -8.18
CA HIS A 45 3.92 -1.45 -7.93
C HIS A 45 3.20 -0.92 -9.18
N GLY A 46 3.60 -1.36 -10.38
CA GLY A 46 3.01 -0.90 -11.65
C GLY A 46 1.61 -1.46 -11.94
N ASP A 47 1.13 -2.43 -11.18
CA ASP A 47 -0.18 -3.05 -11.40
C ASP A 47 -1.23 -2.47 -10.44
N PHE A 48 -2.00 -1.50 -10.90
CA PHE A 48 -2.99 -0.78 -10.09
C PHE A 48 -3.97 -1.69 -9.32
N PRO A 49 -4.61 -2.74 -9.93
CA PRO A 49 -5.51 -3.60 -9.18
C PRO A 49 -4.84 -4.34 -8.03
N SER A 50 -3.63 -4.87 -8.24
CA SER A 50 -2.86 -5.53 -7.19
C SER A 50 -2.47 -4.56 -6.09
N MET A 51 -2.00 -3.36 -6.45
CA MET A 51 -1.64 -2.33 -5.48
C MET A 51 -2.83 -1.90 -4.62
N LEU A 52 -4.02 -1.79 -5.21
CA LEU A 52 -5.23 -1.44 -4.46
C LEU A 52 -5.58 -2.53 -3.42
N VAL A 53 -5.56 -3.80 -3.83
CA VAL A 53 -5.81 -4.94 -2.92
C VAL A 53 -4.73 -5.03 -1.85
N GLY A 54 -3.45 -4.94 -2.25
CA GLY A 54 -2.32 -4.98 -1.33
C GLY A 54 -2.33 -3.84 -0.33
N GLY A 55 -2.66 -2.61 -0.77
CA GLY A 55 -2.77 -1.45 0.10
C GLY A 55 -3.87 -1.58 1.15
N ILE A 56 -5.03 -2.14 0.80
CA ILE A 56 -6.09 -2.44 1.76
C ILE A 56 -5.61 -3.48 2.79
N SER A 57 -4.96 -4.55 2.33
CA SER A 57 -4.40 -5.58 3.21
C SER A 57 -3.34 -4.99 4.16
N ALA A 58 -2.43 -4.15 3.63
CA ALA A 58 -1.41 -3.47 4.41
C ALA A 58 -2.02 -2.60 5.52
N LEU A 59 -3.02 -1.79 5.20
CA LEU A 59 -3.72 -0.96 6.18
C LEU A 59 -4.33 -1.81 7.30
N MET A 60 -5.03 -2.90 6.96
CA MET A 60 -5.62 -3.80 7.95
C MET A 60 -4.55 -4.45 8.84
N LEU A 61 -3.42 -4.87 8.25
CA LEU A 61 -2.32 -5.49 8.99
C LEU A 61 -1.65 -4.49 9.95
N GLN A 62 -1.45 -3.25 9.51
CA GLN A 62 -0.87 -2.18 10.31
C GLN A 62 -1.72 -1.83 11.55
N LEU A 63 -3.06 -1.99 11.49
CA LEU A 63 -3.96 -1.73 12.62
C LEU A 63 -3.71 -2.65 13.83
N LEU A 64 -3.03 -3.76 13.64
CA LEU A 64 -2.73 -4.71 14.71
C LEU A 64 -1.62 -4.23 15.64
N HIS A 65 -0.79 -3.25 15.24
CA HIS A 65 0.26 -2.74 16.11
C HIS A 65 -0.24 -1.54 16.94
N PRO A 66 -0.38 -1.68 18.28
CA PRO A 66 -1.02 -0.67 19.12
C PRO A 66 -0.37 0.71 19.03
N LEU A 67 0.98 0.77 19.02
CA LEU A 67 1.71 2.04 18.97
C LEU A 67 1.63 2.70 17.59
N ALA A 68 1.69 1.91 16.50
CA ALA A 68 1.49 2.45 15.15
C ALA A 68 0.06 2.99 15.00
N LEU A 69 -0.93 2.27 15.51
CA LEU A 69 -2.31 2.73 15.52
C LEU A 69 -2.49 4.00 16.37
N ALA A 70 -1.83 4.10 17.54
CA ALA A 70 -1.91 5.28 18.39
C ALA A 70 -1.43 6.55 17.65
N GLY A 71 -0.29 6.48 16.96
CA GLY A 71 0.21 7.59 16.15
C GLY A 71 -0.78 8.02 15.06
N VAL A 72 -1.40 7.04 14.37
CA VAL A 72 -2.45 7.32 13.39
C VAL A 72 -3.70 7.93 14.04
N TRP A 73 -4.08 7.44 15.18
CA TRP A 73 -5.28 7.86 15.91
C TRP A 73 -5.20 9.31 16.37
N ASP A 74 -4.06 9.69 16.93
CA ASP A 74 -3.88 10.99 17.55
C ASP A 74 -3.51 12.10 16.54
N HIS A 75 -2.80 11.75 15.46
CA HIS A 75 -2.24 12.73 14.52
C HIS A 75 -2.85 12.71 13.12
N SER A 76 -3.76 11.78 12.81
CA SER A 76 -4.35 11.70 11.48
C SER A 76 -5.84 12.04 11.48
N ASN A 77 -6.24 12.86 10.51
CA ASN A 77 -7.65 13.20 10.30
C ASN A 77 -8.45 12.13 9.53
N PHE A 78 -8.12 10.84 9.74
CA PHE A 78 -8.72 9.75 8.96
C PHE A 78 -10.24 9.62 9.13
N ARG A 79 -10.79 10.04 10.28
CA ARG A 79 -12.23 9.99 10.55
C ARG A 79 -13.02 10.94 9.66
N HIS A 80 -12.42 12.06 9.29
CA HIS A 80 -13.09 13.09 8.48
C HIS A 80 -12.63 13.06 7.02
N ASP A 81 -11.37 12.65 6.77
CA ASP A 81 -10.76 12.63 5.43
C ASP A 81 -9.96 11.36 5.18
N LEU A 82 -10.64 10.20 5.22
CA LEU A 82 -10.02 8.92 4.92
C LEU A 82 -9.42 8.89 3.49
N ILE A 83 -10.18 9.36 2.50
CA ILE A 83 -9.74 9.32 1.10
C ILE A 83 -8.52 10.22 0.87
N GLY A 84 -8.50 11.42 1.45
CA GLY A 84 -7.34 12.30 1.37
C GLY A 84 -6.09 11.69 2.01
N ARG A 85 -6.25 10.98 3.14
CA ARG A 85 -5.16 10.23 3.75
C ARG A 85 -4.64 9.13 2.82
N LEU A 86 -5.52 8.32 2.25
CA LEU A 86 -5.14 7.26 1.31
C LEU A 86 -4.43 7.82 0.08
N ARG A 87 -4.87 8.96 -0.43
CA ARG A 87 -4.21 9.66 -1.55
C ARG A 87 -2.79 10.11 -1.19
N ARG A 88 -2.58 10.68 0.01
CA ARG A 88 -1.24 11.08 0.47
C ARG A 88 -0.29 9.89 0.60
N THR A 89 -0.75 8.78 1.16
CA THR A 89 0.02 7.53 1.22
C THR A 89 0.32 6.98 -0.18
N SER A 90 -0.69 6.94 -1.06
CA SER A 90 -0.50 6.53 -2.45
C SER A 90 0.46 7.46 -3.21
N GLN A 91 0.46 8.77 -2.92
CA GLN A 91 1.42 9.72 -3.50
C GLN A 91 2.85 9.41 -3.05
N PHE A 92 3.05 9.13 -1.77
CA PHE A 92 4.35 8.74 -1.25
C PHE A 92 4.85 7.47 -1.94
N ILE A 93 4.05 6.40 -1.98
CA ILE A 93 4.41 5.14 -2.62
C ILE A 93 4.72 5.33 -4.10
N SER A 94 3.85 6.03 -4.83
CA SER A 94 4.04 6.24 -6.27
C SER A 94 5.21 7.18 -6.58
N GLY A 95 5.43 8.20 -5.77
CA GLY A 95 6.51 9.16 -5.95
C GLY A 95 7.88 8.56 -5.61
N THR A 96 7.98 7.76 -4.57
CA THR A 96 9.23 7.06 -4.22
C THR A 96 9.54 5.90 -5.15
N THR A 97 8.52 5.27 -5.77
CA THR A 97 8.72 4.19 -6.74
C THR A 97 9.00 4.73 -8.15
N PHE A 98 8.20 5.68 -8.62
CA PHE A 98 8.15 6.12 -10.01
C PHE A 98 8.59 7.56 -10.23
N GLY A 99 8.74 8.36 -9.18
CA GLY A 99 9.18 9.75 -9.27
C GLY A 99 10.62 9.89 -9.78
N ALA A 100 10.96 11.09 -10.21
CA ALA A 100 12.36 11.46 -10.45
C ALA A 100 13.17 11.33 -9.16
N THR A 101 14.48 11.22 -9.28
CA THR A 101 15.38 10.99 -8.14
C THR A 101 15.22 12.08 -7.07
N GLU A 102 15.17 13.34 -7.47
CA GLU A 102 15.00 14.45 -6.53
C GLU A 102 13.63 14.47 -5.86
N ASP A 103 12.55 14.20 -6.61
CA ASP A 103 11.19 14.12 -6.06
C ASP A 103 11.05 13.00 -5.04
N ALA A 104 11.64 11.85 -5.32
CA ALA A 104 11.64 10.72 -4.41
C ALA A 104 12.40 11.04 -3.10
N HIS A 105 13.56 11.68 -3.19
CA HIS A 105 14.32 12.13 -2.00
C HIS A 105 13.56 13.18 -1.21
N TRP A 106 12.96 14.15 -1.91
CA TRP A 106 12.16 15.19 -1.27
C TRP A 106 10.96 14.60 -0.51
N LEU A 107 10.26 13.61 -1.10
CA LEU A 107 9.13 12.94 -0.44
C LEU A 107 9.57 12.19 0.81
N ILE A 108 10.68 11.44 0.74
CA ILE A 108 11.24 10.71 1.88
C ILE A 108 11.58 11.68 3.01
N GLU A 109 12.29 12.76 2.69
CA GLU A 109 12.69 13.76 3.70
C GLU A 109 11.48 14.50 4.28
N LYS A 110 10.47 14.79 3.46
CA LYS A 110 9.21 15.39 3.92
C LYS A 110 8.50 14.47 4.93
N VAL A 111 8.39 13.19 4.62
CA VAL A 111 7.72 12.22 5.52
C VAL A 111 8.56 12.00 6.77
N ARG A 112 9.90 11.89 6.65
CA ARG A 112 10.81 11.78 7.79
C ARG A 112 10.61 12.94 8.77
N ARG A 113 10.54 14.19 8.27
CA ARG A 113 10.29 15.38 9.12
C ARG A 113 8.93 15.35 9.79
N ILE A 114 7.90 14.86 9.12
CA ILE A 114 6.57 14.69 9.73
C ILE A 114 6.65 13.66 10.86
N HIS A 115 7.31 12.53 10.64
CA HIS A 115 7.43 11.45 11.64
C HIS A 115 8.16 11.92 12.91
N LEU A 116 9.14 12.83 12.80
CA LEU A 116 9.84 13.41 13.95
C LEU A 116 8.93 14.28 14.86
N GLN A 117 7.76 14.67 14.38
CA GLN A 117 6.79 15.48 15.13
C GLN A 117 5.59 14.67 15.64
N VAL A 118 5.54 13.38 15.31
CA VAL A 118 4.43 12.49 15.67
C VAL A 118 4.88 11.60 16.82
N GLU A 119 4.55 12.02 18.04
CA GLU A 119 4.84 11.30 19.28
C GLU A 119 3.67 11.43 20.26
N GLY A 120 3.62 10.57 21.26
CA GLY A 120 2.59 10.63 22.28
C GLY A 120 2.62 9.40 23.21
N THR A 121 1.51 9.16 23.88
CA THR A 121 1.33 8.02 24.78
C THR A 121 0.12 7.21 24.35
N ALA A 122 0.32 5.90 24.14
CA ALA A 122 -0.75 4.98 23.80
C ALA A 122 -1.70 4.74 25.01
N PRO A 123 -2.91 4.21 24.80
CA PRO A 123 -3.87 3.98 25.91
C PRO A 123 -3.38 3.06 27.02
N ASP A 124 -2.41 2.20 26.71
CA ASP A 124 -1.78 1.30 27.67
C ASP A 124 -0.62 1.94 28.45
N GLY A 125 -0.38 3.22 28.27
CA GLY A 125 0.65 3.99 28.95
C GLY A 125 2.04 3.96 28.27
N ARG A 126 2.23 3.19 27.19
CA ARG A 126 3.50 3.14 26.48
C ARG A 126 3.69 4.39 25.64
N PRO A 127 4.90 5.02 25.64
CA PRO A 127 5.21 6.08 24.71
C PRO A 127 5.32 5.54 23.29
N TYR A 128 4.98 6.37 22.30
CA TYR A 128 5.23 6.09 20.88
C TYR A 128 5.83 7.29 20.18
N ALA A 129 6.63 7.01 19.16
CA ALA A 129 7.11 8.00 18.19
C ALA A 129 7.02 7.39 16.78
N ALA A 130 6.49 8.10 15.80
CA ALA A 130 6.43 7.60 14.43
C ALA A 130 7.82 7.48 13.77
N SER A 131 8.83 8.11 14.37
CA SER A 131 10.25 7.99 14.01
C SER A 131 10.95 6.80 14.67
N ASP A 132 10.26 6.02 15.53
CA ASP A 132 10.83 4.81 16.13
C ASP A 132 11.22 3.81 15.03
N PRO A 133 12.49 3.35 14.97
CA PRO A 133 12.96 2.44 13.93
C PRO A 133 12.16 1.12 13.85
N HIS A 134 11.70 0.60 14.99
CA HIS A 134 10.91 -0.64 15.02
C HIS A 134 9.51 -0.42 14.45
N LEU A 135 8.87 0.72 14.76
CA LEU A 135 7.57 1.06 14.17
C LEU A 135 7.67 1.32 12.66
N LEU A 136 8.73 1.98 12.21
CA LEU A 136 9.00 2.19 10.79
C LEU A 136 9.19 0.85 10.07
N THR A 137 9.96 -0.07 10.65
CA THR A 137 10.18 -1.42 10.09
C THR A 137 8.87 -2.21 10.04
N TRP A 138 8.04 -2.18 11.10
CA TRP A 138 6.73 -2.83 11.10
C TRP A 138 5.82 -2.32 9.99
N VAL A 139 5.65 -1.01 9.90
CA VAL A 139 4.78 -0.38 8.89
C VAL A 139 5.25 -0.75 7.49
N HIS A 140 6.57 -0.67 7.23
CA HIS A 140 7.18 -1.05 5.96
C HIS A 140 6.93 -2.52 5.62
N VAL A 141 7.24 -3.44 6.52
CA VAL A 141 7.08 -4.89 6.27
C VAL A 141 5.61 -5.25 6.04
N ALA A 142 4.68 -4.69 6.81
CA ALA A 142 3.25 -4.90 6.60
C ALA A 142 2.81 -4.41 5.21
N GLU A 143 3.36 -3.30 4.73
CA GLU A 143 3.07 -2.71 3.44
C GLU A 143 3.63 -3.56 2.28
N VAL A 144 4.93 -3.77 2.26
CA VAL A 144 5.60 -4.41 1.12
C VAL A 144 5.28 -5.90 1.00
N SER A 145 5.07 -6.60 2.12
CA SER A 145 4.61 -7.99 2.10
C SER A 145 3.20 -8.12 1.52
N SER A 146 2.31 -7.18 1.83
CA SER A 146 0.95 -7.13 1.27
C SER A 146 0.96 -6.81 -0.22
N PHE A 147 1.80 -5.88 -0.69
CA PHE A 147 1.94 -5.57 -2.12
C PHE A 147 2.45 -6.76 -2.92
N LEU A 148 3.51 -7.42 -2.44
CA LEU A 148 4.04 -8.60 -3.11
C LEU A 148 3.02 -9.73 -3.12
N ALA A 149 2.35 -10.01 -2.01
CA ALA A 149 1.31 -11.03 -1.92
C ALA A 149 0.16 -10.76 -2.91
N ALA A 150 -0.28 -9.51 -3.04
CA ALA A 150 -1.30 -9.12 -4.01
C ALA A 150 -0.82 -9.29 -5.46
N HIS A 151 0.43 -8.92 -5.75
CA HIS A 151 1.02 -9.11 -7.07
C HIS A 151 1.10 -10.59 -7.45
N LEU A 152 1.57 -11.43 -6.54
CA LEU A 152 1.60 -12.89 -6.74
C LEU A 152 0.20 -13.49 -6.95
N ARG A 153 -0.80 -13.00 -6.22
CA ARG A 153 -2.17 -13.50 -6.28
C ARG A 153 -2.89 -13.09 -7.57
N TYR A 154 -2.75 -11.83 -8.00
CA TYR A 154 -3.64 -11.22 -8.99
C TYR A 154 -2.94 -10.76 -10.27
N ARG A 155 -1.59 -10.76 -10.30
CA ARG A 155 -0.83 -10.31 -11.49
C ARG A 155 0.12 -11.37 -12.02
N ASN A 156 1.05 -11.83 -11.20
CA ASN A 156 2.08 -12.77 -11.64
C ASN A 156 2.35 -13.86 -10.59
N PRO A 157 1.58 -14.94 -10.58
CA PRO A 157 1.80 -16.05 -9.64
C PRO A 157 3.11 -16.82 -9.88
N ARG A 158 3.78 -16.57 -11.02
CA ARG A 158 5.04 -17.23 -11.41
C ARG A 158 6.26 -16.31 -11.22
N LEU A 159 6.14 -15.18 -10.50
CA LEU A 159 7.31 -14.38 -10.17
C LEU A 159 8.33 -15.24 -9.45
N SER A 160 9.58 -15.26 -9.95
CA SER A 160 10.61 -16.15 -9.42
C SER A 160 10.91 -15.85 -7.94
N LEU A 161 11.40 -16.85 -7.21
CA LEU A 161 11.77 -16.65 -5.81
C LEU A 161 12.90 -15.63 -5.66
N ALA A 162 13.84 -15.61 -6.62
CA ALA A 162 14.90 -14.60 -6.68
C ALA A 162 14.35 -13.19 -6.91
N ASP A 163 13.39 -13.01 -7.84
CA ASP A 163 12.74 -11.71 -8.06
C ASP A 163 11.95 -11.25 -6.81
N GLN A 164 11.32 -12.18 -6.09
CA GLN A 164 10.63 -11.85 -4.84
C GLN A 164 11.60 -11.37 -3.75
N ASP A 165 12.78 -11.97 -3.63
CA ASP A 165 13.82 -11.52 -2.70
C ASP A 165 14.43 -10.19 -3.18
N ALA A 166 14.67 -10.03 -4.49
CA ALA A 166 15.12 -8.77 -5.07
C ALA A 166 14.14 -7.60 -4.81
N TYR A 167 12.83 -7.85 -4.85
CA TYR A 167 11.83 -6.86 -4.48
C TYR A 167 12.03 -6.32 -3.06
N TYR A 168 12.19 -7.21 -2.08
CA TYR A 168 12.42 -6.79 -0.68
C TYR A 168 13.75 -6.07 -0.51
N GLN A 169 14.79 -6.52 -1.22
CA GLN A 169 16.10 -5.89 -1.20
C GLN A 169 16.07 -4.47 -1.77
N GLU A 170 15.39 -4.26 -2.91
CA GLU A 170 15.24 -2.94 -3.51
C GLU A 170 14.45 -1.98 -2.62
N ILE A 171 13.26 -2.41 -2.17
CA ILE A 171 12.32 -1.50 -1.51
C ILE A 171 12.74 -1.14 -0.07
N ALA A 172 13.61 -1.92 0.56
CA ALA A 172 14.17 -1.63 1.88
C ALA A 172 14.85 -0.25 1.95
N LEU A 173 15.41 0.21 0.82
CA LEU A 173 16.04 1.53 0.69
C LEU A 173 15.14 2.67 1.20
N ILE A 174 13.83 2.60 0.91
CA ILE A 174 12.88 3.66 1.33
C ILE A 174 12.74 3.67 2.85
N ALA A 175 12.54 2.50 3.46
CA ALA A 175 12.39 2.39 4.90
C ALA A 175 13.64 2.85 5.67
N GLU A 176 14.82 2.44 5.20
CA GLU A 176 16.10 2.83 5.80
C GLU A 176 16.34 4.33 5.73
N ARG A 177 15.99 4.96 4.61
CA ARG A 177 16.05 6.43 4.48
C ARG A 177 15.05 7.16 5.36
N LEU A 178 13.94 6.53 5.73
CA LEU A 178 13.00 7.05 6.72
C LEU A 178 13.51 6.88 8.16
N GLY A 179 14.51 6.03 8.39
CA GLY A 179 15.10 5.77 9.70
C GLY A 179 14.83 4.36 10.25
N ALA A 180 14.21 3.47 9.47
CA ALA A 180 14.03 2.07 9.87
C ALA A 180 15.36 1.35 10.02
N GLN A 181 15.43 0.39 10.92
CA GLN A 181 16.60 -0.44 11.18
C GLN A 181 16.27 -1.92 11.04
N ASP A 182 17.27 -2.74 10.75
CA ASP A 182 17.14 -4.20 10.62
C ASP A 182 16.01 -4.60 9.64
N VAL A 183 15.88 -3.86 8.54
CA VAL A 183 14.82 -4.07 7.55
C VAL A 183 15.00 -5.41 6.85
N PRO A 184 14.01 -6.33 6.93
CA PRO A 184 14.07 -7.62 6.24
C PRO A 184 14.17 -7.45 4.72
N ARG A 185 15.12 -8.18 4.10
CA ARG A 185 15.48 -8.05 2.68
C ARG A 185 15.20 -9.30 1.84
N SER A 186 14.57 -10.31 2.45
CA SER A 186 14.20 -11.55 1.77
C SER A 186 12.85 -12.07 2.26
N ARG A 187 12.21 -12.92 1.47
CA ARG A 187 10.96 -13.59 1.85
C ARG A 187 11.08 -14.33 3.19
N ARG A 188 12.21 -14.98 3.42
CA ARG A 188 12.48 -15.72 4.65
C ARG A 188 12.56 -14.78 5.86
N GLU A 189 13.28 -13.69 5.72
CA GLU A 189 13.42 -12.69 6.79
C GLU A 189 12.08 -11.99 7.06
N VAL A 190 11.32 -11.62 6.02
CA VAL A 190 9.98 -11.04 6.16
C VAL A 190 9.03 -12.00 6.87
N ALA A 191 9.03 -13.29 6.49
CA ALA A 191 8.19 -14.29 7.15
C ALA A 191 8.58 -14.49 8.62
N HIS A 192 9.87 -14.51 8.93
CA HIS A 192 10.39 -14.57 10.29
C HIS A 192 9.98 -13.34 11.09
N TYR A 193 10.21 -12.15 10.57
CA TYR A 193 9.85 -10.89 11.20
C TYR A 193 8.35 -10.81 11.53
N LEU A 194 7.47 -11.16 10.57
CA LEU A 194 6.03 -11.20 10.80
C LEU A 194 5.63 -12.22 11.88
N HIS A 195 6.38 -13.31 12.03
CA HIS A 195 6.17 -14.28 13.09
C HIS A 195 6.55 -13.71 14.46
N GLU A 196 7.74 -13.13 14.57
CA GLU A 196 8.28 -12.55 15.82
C GLU A 196 7.45 -11.35 16.32
N MET A 197 6.81 -10.62 15.40
CA MET A 197 5.97 -9.49 15.76
C MET A 197 4.64 -9.88 16.41
N ARG A 198 4.14 -11.11 16.21
CA ARG A 198 2.79 -11.52 16.66
C ARG A 198 2.50 -11.26 18.15
N PRO A 199 3.43 -11.51 19.10
CA PRO A 199 3.17 -11.24 20.52
C PRO A 199 2.93 -9.76 20.86
N GLN A 200 3.39 -8.84 19.98
CA GLN A 200 3.24 -7.41 20.15
C GLN A 200 1.97 -6.86 19.49
N LEU A 201 1.25 -7.70 18.73
CA LEU A 201 0.09 -7.30 17.96
C LEU A 201 -1.20 -7.58 18.73
N SER A 202 -2.12 -6.65 18.66
CA SER A 202 -3.45 -6.78 19.28
C SER A 202 -4.50 -6.04 18.48
N CYS A 203 -5.75 -6.42 18.62
CA CYS A 203 -6.90 -5.73 18.06
C CYS A 203 -7.77 -5.22 19.22
N ASP A 204 -7.77 -3.92 19.40
CA ASP A 204 -8.53 -3.23 20.44
C ASP A 204 -9.76 -2.50 19.87
N ALA A 205 -10.46 -1.73 20.71
CA ALA A 205 -11.63 -0.95 20.31
C ALA A 205 -11.28 0.09 19.21
N ARG A 206 -10.08 0.68 19.26
CA ARG A 206 -9.61 1.63 18.23
C ARG A 206 -9.39 0.93 16.88
N SER A 207 -8.78 -0.27 16.90
CA SER A 207 -8.63 -1.11 15.69
C SER A 207 -10.01 -1.41 15.08
N GLN A 208 -10.99 -1.80 15.90
CA GLN A 208 -12.35 -2.11 15.44
C GLN A 208 -13.07 -0.88 14.86
N GLU A 209 -12.89 0.31 15.45
CA GLU A 209 -13.44 1.54 14.91
C GLU A 209 -12.87 1.84 13.52
N VAL A 210 -11.53 1.75 13.35
CA VAL A 210 -10.89 2.00 12.05
C VAL A 210 -11.31 0.97 11.02
N ILE A 211 -11.45 -0.30 11.39
CA ILE A 211 -12.01 -1.34 10.53
C ILE A 211 -13.41 -0.95 10.07
N GLY A 212 -14.28 -0.52 10.99
CA GLY A 212 -15.62 -0.05 10.67
C GLY A 212 -15.63 1.10 9.66
N ILE A 213 -14.72 2.07 9.83
CA ILE A 213 -14.56 3.20 8.89
C ILE A 213 -14.10 2.71 7.51
N LEU A 214 -13.12 1.79 7.45
CA LEU A 214 -12.62 1.23 6.20
C LEU A 214 -13.69 0.41 5.46
N LEU A 215 -14.45 -0.42 6.17
CA LEU A 215 -15.54 -1.23 5.61
C LEU A 215 -16.68 -0.37 5.03
N ASN A 216 -16.87 0.83 5.57
CA ASN A 216 -17.90 1.78 5.14
C ASN A 216 -17.33 2.93 4.29
N ALA A 217 -16.07 2.84 3.84
CA ALA A 217 -15.43 3.87 3.04
C ALA A 217 -16.27 4.26 1.81
N PRO A 218 -16.41 5.57 1.53
CA PRO A 218 -17.22 6.03 0.41
C PRO A 218 -16.58 5.62 -0.93
N ALA A 219 -17.38 5.10 -1.86
CA ALA A 219 -16.95 4.82 -3.22
C ALA A 219 -16.97 6.11 -4.07
N PRO A 220 -16.09 6.27 -5.06
CA PRO A 220 -16.05 7.45 -5.94
C PRO A 220 -17.36 7.68 -6.70
N SER A 221 -18.15 6.64 -6.93
CA SER A 221 -19.50 6.71 -7.54
C SER A 221 -20.32 5.48 -7.15
N ARG A 222 -21.65 5.58 -7.39
CA ARG A 222 -22.55 4.42 -7.18
C ARG A 222 -22.15 3.21 -8.03
N LEU A 223 -21.66 3.43 -9.25
CA LEU A 223 -21.21 2.36 -10.15
C LEU A 223 -19.89 1.73 -9.71
N ALA A 224 -19.01 2.47 -9.05
CA ALA A 224 -17.75 1.96 -8.51
C ALA A 224 -17.94 1.19 -7.19
N LYS A 225 -19.08 1.34 -6.51
CA LYS A 225 -19.31 0.74 -5.18
C LYS A 225 -19.16 -0.79 -5.15
N PRO A 226 -19.69 -1.57 -6.12
CA PRO A 226 -19.50 -3.03 -6.12
C PRO A 226 -18.03 -3.43 -6.29
N VAL A 227 -17.29 -2.74 -7.17
CA VAL A 227 -15.87 -2.98 -7.40
C VAL A 227 -15.07 -2.60 -6.15
N GLY A 228 -15.36 -1.46 -5.53
CA GLY A 228 -14.72 -1.04 -4.28
C GLY A 228 -14.92 -2.06 -3.15
N LYS A 229 -16.15 -2.56 -2.97
CA LYS A 229 -16.44 -3.63 -2.00
C LYS A 229 -15.68 -4.92 -2.31
N LEU A 230 -15.63 -5.32 -3.59
CA LEU A 230 -14.87 -6.49 -4.01
C LEU A 230 -13.39 -6.34 -3.67
N MET A 231 -12.77 -5.19 -3.97
CA MET A 231 -11.35 -4.93 -3.66
C MET A 231 -11.09 -4.91 -2.16
N LEU A 232 -12.01 -4.35 -1.37
CA LEU A 232 -11.95 -4.36 0.09
C LEU A 232 -11.95 -5.80 0.64
N HIS A 233 -12.90 -6.62 0.20
CA HIS A 233 -12.95 -8.03 0.62
C HIS A 233 -11.75 -8.83 0.12
N ALA A 234 -11.18 -8.48 -1.03
CA ALA A 234 -9.95 -9.09 -1.53
C ALA A 234 -8.72 -8.72 -0.68
N GLY A 235 -8.65 -7.48 -0.19
CA GLY A 235 -7.61 -7.07 0.76
C GLY A 235 -7.70 -7.82 2.09
N ILE A 236 -8.92 -8.06 2.58
CA ILE A 236 -9.16 -8.89 3.77
C ILE A 236 -8.77 -10.35 3.51
N GLU A 237 -9.17 -10.90 2.35
CA GLU A 237 -8.83 -12.27 1.94
C GLU A 237 -7.32 -12.50 1.83
N LEU A 238 -6.59 -11.47 1.45
CA LEU A 238 -5.14 -11.51 1.27
C LEU A 238 -4.37 -11.56 2.61
N LEU A 239 -4.95 -11.05 3.70
CA LEU A 239 -4.33 -11.09 5.02
C LEU A 239 -3.90 -12.50 5.41
N PRO A 240 -2.77 -12.67 6.12
CA PRO A 240 -2.45 -13.92 6.79
C PRO A 240 -3.59 -14.41 7.67
N GLN A 241 -3.80 -15.72 7.75
CA GLN A 241 -4.92 -16.29 8.51
C GLN A 241 -4.94 -15.81 9.98
N TRP A 242 -3.78 -15.77 10.63
CA TRP A 242 -3.66 -15.29 12.01
C TRP A 242 -4.12 -13.82 12.15
N ALA A 243 -3.86 -12.98 11.16
CA ALA A 243 -4.29 -11.58 11.18
C ALA A 243 -5.80 -11.45 10.94
N GLN A 244 -6.39 -12.28 10.02
CA GLN A 244 -7.85 -12.34 9.86
C GLN A 244 -8.54 -12.72 11.16
N GLN A 245 -8.01 -13.72 11.88
CA GLN A 245 -8.53 -14.18 13.18
C GLN A 245 -8.45 -13.06 14.23
N GLN A 246 -7.30 -12.43 14.35
CA GLN A 246 -7.07 -11.37 15.34
C GLN A 246 -7.95 -10.12 15.09
N LEU A 247 -8.23 -9.80 13.82
CA LEU A 247 -9.10 -8.68 13.43
C LEU A 247 -10.61 -9.05 13.48
N GLY A 248 -10.97 -10.33 13.63
CA GLY A 248 -12.35 -10.79 13.51
C GLY A 248 -12.92 -10.69 12.07
N LEU A 249 -12.05 -10.79 11.06
CA LEU A 249 -12.38 -10.64 9.64
C LEU A 249 -12.27 -11.95 8.86
N GLU A 250 -12.46 -13.08 9.51
CA GLU A 250 -12.37 -14.38 8.86
C GLU A 250 -13.42 -14.54 7.78
N GLN A 251 -13.00 -15.10 6.66
CA GLN A 251 -13.86 -15.36 5.50
C GLN A 251 -13.93 -16.86 5.22
N GLY A 252 -15.13 -17.34 4.93
CA GLY A 252 -15.35 -18.75 4.58
C GLY A 252 -14.68 -19.15 3.26
N HIS A 253 -14.40 -20.44 3.09
CA HIS A 253 -13.69 -20.95 1.90
C HIS A 253 -14.37 -20.57 0.58
N TRP A 254 -15.69 -20.73 0.49
CA TRP A 254 -16.44 -20.35 -0.71
C TRP A 254 -16.43 -18.85 -0.98
N GLN A 255 -16.51 -18.04 0.08
CA GLN A 255 -16.42 -16.59 -0.02
C GLN A 255 -15.06 -16.17 -0.59
N LYS A 256 -13.96 -16.70 -0.07
CA LYS A 256 -12.59 -16.47 -0.60
C LYS A 256 -12.48 -16.82 -2.08
N ARG A 257 -13.06 -17.97 -2.49
CA ARG A 257 -13.04 -18.39 -3.89
C ARG A 257 -13.81 -17.43 -4.80
N LEU A 258 -15.01 -17.01 -4.39
CA LEU A 258 -15.81 -16.03 -5.14
C LEU A 258 -15.13 -14.67 -5.26
N ILE A 259 -14.51 -14.18 -4.18
CA ILE A 259 -13.75 -12.93 -4.17
C ILE A 259 -12.60 -13.02 -5.18
N ARG A 260 -11.80 -14.08 -5.16
CA ARG A 260 -10.69 -14.27 -6.10
C ARG A 260 -11.17 -14.29 -7.55
N LEU A 261 -12.24 -15.02 -7.85
CA LEU A 261 -12.84 -15.06 -9.19
C LEU A 261 -13.32 -13.66 -9.61
N GLY A 262 -13.98 -12.93 -8.72
CA GLY A 262 -14.44 -11.57 -8.98
C GLY A 262 -13.29 -10.60 -9.30
N VAL A 263 -12.19 -10.67 -8.54
CA VAL A 263 -11.00 -9.85 -8.83
C VAL A 263 -10.36 -10.25 -10.16
N HIS A 264 -10.21 -11.55 -10.45
CA HIS A 264 -9.67 -12.01 -11.73
C HIS A 264 -10.53 -11.55 -12.92
N GLY A 265 -11.84 -11.47 -12.77
CA GLY A 265 -12.73 -10.90 -13.80
C GLY A 265 -12.66 -9.37 -13.92
N THR A 266 -12.46 -8.66 -12.82
CA THR A 266 -12.49 -7.19 -12.79
C THR A 266 -11.12 -6.56 -13.10
N ALA A 267 -10.02 -7.17 -12.65
CA ALA A 267 -8.67 -6.63 -12.82
C ALA A 267 -8.28 -6.39 -14.29
N PRO A 268 -8.60 -7.26 -15.28
CA PRO A 268 -8.33 -6.98 -16.68
C PRO A 268 -9.01 -5.71 -17.19
N VAL A 269 -10.24 -5.43 -16.74
CA VAL A 269 -10.99 -4.22 -17.11
C VAL A 269 -10.31 -2.97 -16.55
N LEU A 270 -9.85 -3.03 -15.30
CA LEU A 270 -9.11 -1.92 -14.69
C LEU A 270 -7.77 -1.69 -15.39
N ARG A 271 -7.02 -2.74 -15.72
CA ARG A 271 -5.76 -2.65 -16.49
C ARG A 271 -5.99 -2.05 -17.87
N TRP A 272 -7.02 -2.49 -18.59
CA TRP A 272 -7.38 -1.94 -19.90
C TRP A 272 -7.74 -0.45 -19.81
N ALA A 273 -8.40 -0.04 -18.73
CA ALA A 273 -8.80 1.35 -18.55
C ALA A 273 -7.63 2.26 -18.18
N MET A 274 -6.71 1.79 -17.35
CA MET A 274 -5.59 2.58 -16.81
C MET A 274 -4.45 2.70 -17.83
N ARG A 275 -4.37 3.84 -18.52
CA ARG A 275 -3.33 4.17 -19.49
C ARG A 275 -2.46 5.37 -19.10
N ASP A 276 -2.85 6.08 -18.05
CA ASP A 276 -2.16 7.28 -17.58
C ASP A 276 -1.82 7.22 -16.07
N GLY A 277 -1.66 6.02 -15.52
CA GLY A 277 -1.21 5.81 -14.14
C GLY A 277 0.27 6.14 -13.94
N SER A 278 0.72 6.15 -12.68
CA SER A 278 2.10 6.53 -12.30
C SER A 278 3.17 5.78 -13.07
N ALA A 279 3.03 4.45 -13.22
CA ALA A 279 3.97 3.63 -13.99
C ALA A 279 4.02 4.02 -15.47
N HIS A 280 2.87 4.35 -16.10
CA HIS A 280 2.84 4.77 -17.51
C HIS A 280 3.56 6.12 -17.70
N ARG A 281 3.30 7.09 -16.81
CA ARG A 281 3.96 8.40 -16.84
C ARG A 281 5.46 8.27 -16.66
N ALA A 282 5.91 7.48 -15.70
CA ALA A 282 7.33 7.23 -15.49
C ALA A 282 7.99 6.52 -16.69
N ARG A 283 7.29 5.59 -17.35
CA ARG A 283 7.78 4.98 -18.60
C ARG A 283 7.94 6.00 -19.72
N ARG A 284 6.98 6.93 -19.89
CA ARG A 284 7.12 8.04 -20.85
C ARG A 284 8.28 8.96 -20.50
N ARG A 285 8.58 9.18 -19.19
CA ARG A 285 9.80 9.88 -18.77
C ARG A 285 11.06 9.18 -19.26
N MET A 286 11.07 7.85 -19.20
CA MET A 286 12.22 7.04 -19.64
C MET A 286 12.28 6.79 -21.15
N GLY A 287 11.28 7.25 -21.93
CA GLY A 287 11.20 6.97 -23.36
C GLY A 287 10.95 5.51 -23.72
N ILE A 288 10.36 4.73 -22.82
CA ILE A 288 9.99 3.32 -22.99
C ILE A 288 8.47 3.19 -22.88
N GLU A 289 7.80 3.04 -24.04
CA GLU A 289 6.36 2.75 -24.13
C GLU A 289 6.09 1.27 -24.45
#